data_af61b5091c2ce07b77086d070c073370
#
_entry.id   af61b5091c2ce07b77086d070c073370
#
_cell.length_a   1.000
_cell.length_b   1.000
_cell.length_c   1.000
_cell.angle_alpha   90.00
_cell.angle_beta   90.00
_cell.angle_gamma   90.00
#
_symmetry.space_group_name_H-M   'P 1'
#
loop_
_entity.id
_entity.type
_entity.pdbx_description
1 polymer ?
#
loop_
_entity_poly.entity_id
_entity_poly.type
_entity_poly.pdbx_seq_one_letter_code
_entity_poly.pdbx_strand_id
1 'polypeptide(L)'
;RSKLHKTLRRVGAGLAACVLVVTLIVTGRSARSDRVVNVCSWGEYIDESLITQFEEETGIRVNYQTAESNEALYSLIKMGGADFDVIVPSDYMIARLIDEDMLAELDYSHIPNFDLIADTYKNLSYDPENRYTVPYTWGTLGIIYNTTMVSQPITSWSAMFDPQYAGQVLMINNSRDALAAALLYLGYSINTTDESQLEEAFALLKQAKDSGVYQAFVMDEVFQKMEGGNAAIAMYYAGDYLTMLENNEDLAFVIPEEGSNWFVDAMCVLKDTQHMAEAEEWINFIASTDSNLANMDYIWYASPNREALEQYPAYYAEVNEEELDPEIYEIMAPPAETLDRCEIYENLPKDTLRLYDRLWTRLGV
;
A
#
# COMPACT_ATOMS: atom_id res chain seq x y z
N ARG A 1 19.92 -1.99 -3.95
CA ARG A 1 20.02 -2.08 -5.42
C ARG A 1 18.76 -1.45 -6.01
N SER A 2 18.89 -0.53 -6.98
CA SER A 2 17.74 0.25 -7.47
C SER A 2 16.72 -0.60 -8.26
N LYS A 3 15.45 -0.20 -8.27
CA LYS A 3 14.40 -0.80 -9.12
C LYS A 3 14.85 -0.96 -10.58
N LEU A 4 15.65 -0.02 -11.06
CA LEU A 4 16.26 -0.05 -12.40
C LEU A 4 17.17 -1.27 -12.60
N HIS A 5 17.94 -1.67 -11.59
CA HIS A 5 18.80 -2.87 -11.66
C HIS A 5 17.98 -4.15 -11.67
N LYS A 6 16.90 -4.23 -10.90
CA LYS A 6 15.98 -5.37 -10.90
C LYS A 6 15.29 -5.51 -12.27
N THR A 7 14.84 -4.40 -12.85
CA THR A 7 14.23 -4.39 -14.19
C THR A 7 15.20 -4.82 -15.29
N LEU A 8 16.44 -4.33 -15.26
CA LEU A 8 17.46 -4.68 -16.25
C LEU A 8 17.90 -6.16 -16.16
N ARG A 9 17.96 -6.75 -14.95
CA ARG A 9 18.26 -8.19 -14.79
C ARG A 9 17.13 -9.07 -15.32
N ARG A 10 15.86 -8.69 -15.11
CA ARG A 10 14.71 -9.43 -15.65
C ARG A 10 14.65 -9.40 -17.17
N VAL A 11 15.01 -8.29 -17.79
CA VAL A 11 15.10 -8.18 -19.25
C VAL A 11 16.24 -9.07 -19.81
N GLY A 12 17.36 -9.19 -19.09
CA GLY A 12 18.47 -10.07 -19.46
C GLY A 12 18.13 -11.57 -19.38
N ALA A 13 17.36 -11.97 -18.37
CA ALA A 13 16.91 -13.37 -18.23
C ALA A 13 15.87 -13.76 -19.28
N GLY A 14 15.00 -12.82 -19.68
CA GLY A 14 14.04 -13.02 -20.77
C GLY A 14 14.66 -13.20 -22.14
N LEU A 15 15.82 -12.56 -22.39
CA LEU A 15 16.53 -12.66 -23.67
C LEU A 15 17.29 -14.00 -23.86
N ALA A 16 17.62 -14.68 -22.78
CA ALA A 16 18.29 -16.00 -22.87
C ALA A 16 17.29 -17.14 -23.20
N ALA A 17 15.99 -16.94 -22.95
CA ALA A 17 14.96 -17.92 -23.28
C ALA A 17 14.40 -17.78 -24.72
N CYS A 18 14.67 -16.67 -25.41
CA CYS A 18 14.09 -16.34 -26.72
C CYS A 18 14.87 -16.86 -27.93
N VAL A 19 15.93 -17.70 -27.76
CA VAL A 19 16.77 -18.17 -28.88
C VAL A 19 16.35 -19.53 -29.43
N LEU A 20 15.27 -20.16 -28.97
CA LEU A 20 14.92 -21.51 -29.42
C LEU A 20 13.46 -21.75 -29.81
N VAL A 21 12.74 -20.73 -30.31
CA VAL A 21 11.47 -20.97 -31.04
C VAL A 21 11.29 -19.92 -32.17
N VAL A 22 12.09 -20.07 -33.22
CA VAL A 22 11.74 -19.46 -34.50
C VAL A 22 11.50 -20.61 -35.48
N THR A 23 10.23 -21.00 -35.57
CA THR A 23 9.60 -21.49 -36.82
C THR A 23 8.20 -21.95 -36.53
N LEU A 24 7.25 -21.06 -36.76
CA LEU A 24 5.91 -21.31 -37.31
C LEU A 24 5.10 -20.00 -37.26
N ILE A 25 5.42 -19.12 -38.21
CA ILE A 25 4.51 -18.01 -38.52
C ILE A 25 3.45 -18.59 -39.47
N VAL A 26 2.34 -19.00 -38.89
CA VAL A 26 1.08 -19.09 -39.65
C VAL A 26 0.33 -17.79 -39.37
N THR A 27 0.14 -17.02 -40.37
CA THR A 27 -0.66 -15.80 -40.47
C THR A 27 -2.08 -16.02 -39.96
N GLY A 28 -2.24 -15.93 -38.65
CA GLY A 28 -3.54 -15.64 -38.04
C GLY A 28 -3.49 -14.19 -37.58
N ARG A 29 -4.14 -13.28 -38.27
CA ARG A 29 -4.57 -12.02 -37.66
C ARG A 29 -5.38 -12.41 -36.43
N SER A 30 -4.76 -12.45 -35.27
CA SER A 30 -5.48 -12.50 -34.02
C SER A 30 -6.40 -11.29 -34.01
N ALA A 31 -7.69 -11.54 -34.09
CA ALA A 31 -8.69 -10.50 -33.87
C ALA A 31 -8.32 -9.90 -32.50
N ARG A 32 -8.03 -8.60 -32.46
CA ARG A 32 -7.77 -7.89 -31.21
C ARG A 32 -8.97 -8.16 -30.33
N SER A 33 -8.78 -8.81 -29.21
CA SER A 33 -9.86 -9.05 -28.24
C SER A 33 -10.44 -7.69 -27.85
N ASP A 34 -11.76 -7.55 -27.95
CA ASP A 34 -12.46 -6.36 -27.44
C ASP A 34 -12.57 -6.38 -25.92
N ARG A 35 -12.06 -7.43 -25.27
CA ARG A 35 -12.08 -7.57 -23.81
C ARG A 35 -11.10 -6.60 -23.18
N VAL A 36 -11.56 -5.88 -22.16
CA VAL A 36 -10.80 -4.87 -21.45
C VAL A 36 -11.12 -4.91 -19.96
N VAL A 37 -10.15 -4.57 -19.14
CA VAL A 37 -10.33 -4.29 -17.71
C VAL A 37 -9.65 -2.96 -17.36
N ASN A 38 -10.38 -2.10 -16.65
CA ASN A 38 -9.90 -0.81 -16.18
C ASN A 38 -9.56 -0.93 -14.70
N VAL A 39 -8.28 -0.76 -14.36
CA VAL A 39 -7.77 -0.92 -13.01
C VAL A 39 -7.26 0.42 -12.48
N CYS A 40 -7.68 0.80 -11.28
CA CYS A 40 -7.11 1.93 -10.56
C CYS A 40 -6.48 1.47 -9.24
N SER A 41 -5.23 1.78 -9.04
CA SER A 41 -4.45 1.43 -7.86
C SER A 41 -3.59 2.62 -7.43
N TRP A 42 -2.49 2.37 -6.73
CA TRP A 42 -1.56 3.37 -6.25
C TRP A 42 -0.30 3.44 -7.11
N GLY A 43 0.40 4.57 -7.07
CA GLY A 43 1.72 4.69 -7.68
C GLY A 43 2.72 3.75 -7.01
N GLU A 44 3.66 3.19 -7.80
CA GLU A 44 4.72 2.31 -7.29
C GLU A 44 4.20 1.06 -6.53
N TYR A 45 3.08 0.48 -6.97
CA TYR A 45 2.34 -0.53 -6.20
C TYR A 45 2.05 -1.83 -6.96
N ILE A 46 2.72 -2.05 -8.07
CA ILE A 46 2.66 -3.30 -8.86
C ILE A 46 3.97 -3.51 -9.62
N ASP A 47 4.36 -4.75 -9.79
CA ASP A 47 5.33 -5.13 -10.83
C ASP A 47 4.62 -5.04 -12.20
N GLU A 48 4.91 -4.00 -12.96
CA GLU A 48 4.23 -3.74 -14.24
C GLU A 48 4.39 -4.87 -15.26
N SER A 49 5.39 -5.72 -15.11
CA SER A 49 5.54 -6.92 -15.96
C SER A 49 4.34 -7.88 -15.83
N LEU A 50 3.64 -7.85 -14.71
CA LEU A 50 2.42 -8.64 -14.49
C LEU A 50 1.26 -8.17 -15.38
N ILE A 51 1.19 -6.89 -15.69
CA ILE A 51 0.18 -6.34 -16.61
C ILE A 51 0.41 -6.94 -18.00
N THR A 52 1.65 -6.90 -18.49
CA THR A 52 2.00 -7.47 -19.79
C THR A 52 1.74 -8.98 -19.83
N GLN A 53 2.15 -9.71 -18.77
CA GLN A 53 1.92 -11.15 -18.67
C GLN A 53 0.42 -11.49 -18.72
N PHE A 54 -0.41 -10.77 -17.96
CA PHE A 54 -1.85 -10.97 -17.97
C PHE A 54 -2.46 -10.74 -19.36
N GLU A 55 -2.06 -9.65 -20.04
CA GLU A 55 -2.52 -9.36 -21.39
C GLU A 55 -2.13 -10.44 -22.40
N GLU A 56 -0.92 -10.97 -22.29
CA GLU A 56 -0.41 -12.05 -23.16
C GLU A 56 -1.14 -13.37 -22.91
N GLU A 57 -1.40 -13.72 -21.66
CA GLU A 57 -2.04 -14.99 -21.28
C GLU A 57 -3.55 -15.00 -21.57
N THR A 58 -4.23 -13.88 -21.40
CA THR A 58 -5.70 -13.81 -21.45
C THR A 58 -6.25 -13.14 -22.69
N GLY A 59 -5.46 -12.34 -23.38
CA GLY A 59 -5.91 -11.48 -24.45
C GLY A 59 -6.76 -10.29 -23.97
N ILE A 60 -6.89 -10.08 -22.66
CA ILE A 60 -7.61 -8.94 -22.07
C ILE A 60 -6.65 -7.75 -22.00
N ARG A 61 -7.04 -6.63 -22.56
CA ARG A 61 -6.28 -5.38 -22.44
C ARG A 61 -6.52 -4.74 -21.09
N VAL A 62 -5.44 -4.30 -20.43
CA VAL A 62 -5.49 -3.62 -19.13
C VAL A 62 -5.25 -2.12 -19.31
N ASN A 63 -6.21 -1.31 -18.88
CA ASN A 63 -6.00 0.13 -18.70
C ASN A 63 -5.69 0.36 -17.21
N TYR A 64 -4.44 0.66 -16.92
CA TYR A 64 -3.97 0.83 -15.55
C TYR A 64 -3.75 2.30 -15.23
N GLN A 65 -4.40 2.77 -14.17
CA GLN A 65 -4.31 4.15 -13.68
C GLN A 65 -3.97 4.16 -12.19
N THR A 66 -3.50 5.29 -11.69
CA THR A 66 -3.15 5.46 -10.28
C THR A 66 -3.91 6.64 -9.68
N ALA A 67 -4.24 6.53 -8.41
CA ALA A 67 -4.78 7.59 -7.56
C ALA A 67 -3.77 7.95 -6.46
N GLU A 68 -3.86 9.16 -5.93
CA GLU A 68 -2.91 9.66 -4.92
C GLU A 68 -3.28 9.24 -3.51
N SER A 69 -4.59 9.11 -3.21
CA SER A 69 -5.11 8.75 -1.89
C SER A 69 -6.46 8.05 -1.99
N ASN A 70 -6.89 7.40 -0.90
CA ASN A 70 -8.23 6.82 -0.81
C ASN A 70 -9.31 7.88 -1.00
N GLU A 71 -9.13 9.06 -0.45
CA GLU A 71 -10.06 10.19 -0.56
C GLU A 71 -10.14 10.73 -1.99
N ALA A 72 -9.00 10.81 -2.69
CA ALA A 72 -8.96 11.18 -4.11
C ALA A 72 -9.65 10.13 -4.97
N LEU A 73 -9.40 8.85 -4.75
CA LEU A 73 -10.07 7.73 -5.42
C LEU A 73 -11.59 7.79 -5.20
N TYR A 74 -12.02 7.95 -3.96
CA TYR A 74 -13.44 8.07 -3.61
C TYR A 74 -14.11 9.24 -4.36
N SER A 75 -13.45 10.39 -4.39
CA SER A 75 -13.96 11.58 -5.08
C SER A 75 -14.11 11.34 -6.58
N LEU A 76 -13.14 10.69 -7.23
CA LEU A 76 -13.20 10.34 -8.64
C LEU A 76 -14.41 9.44 -8.94
N ILE A 77 -14.64 8.43 -8.11
CA ILE A 77 -15.76 7.49 -8.26
C ILE A 77 -17.10 8.22 -8.06
N LYS A 78 -17.21 9.05 -7.02
CA LYS A 78 -18.43 9.80 -6.72
C LYS A 78 -18.83 10.79 -7.82
N MET A 79 -17.86 11.41 -8.46
CA MET A 79 -18.13 12.34 -9.57
C MET A 79 -18.62 11.64 -10.85
N GLY A 80 -18.52 10.31 -10.91
CA GLY A 80 -18.98 9.51 -12.06
C GLY A 80 -18.15 9.70 -13.33
N GLY A 81 -16.97 10.32 -13.22
CA GLY A 81 -16.06 10.57 -14.34
C GLY A 81 -15.00 9.50 -14.54
N ALA A 82 -14.94 8.51 -13.67
CA ALA A 82 -13.95 7.45 -13.69
C ALA A 82 -14.58 6.13 -14.16
N ASP A 83 -14.02 5.56 -15.21
CA ASP A 83 -14.48 4.31 -15.82
C ASP A 83 -13.62 3.14 -15.30
N PHE A 84 -13.63 2.94 -13.96
CA PHE A 84 -12.89 1.86 -13.32
C PHE A 84 -13.74 0.62 -13.14
N ASP A 85 -13.12 -0.55 -13.33
CA ASP A 85 -13.70 -1.86 -13.01
C ASP A 85 -13.15 -2.37 -11.67
N VAL A 86 -11.82 -2.51 -11.57
CA VAL A 86 -11.12 -2.94 -10.36
C VAL A 86 -10.44 -1.75 -9.70
N ILE A 87 -10.63 -1.63 -8.41
CA ILE A 87 -9.92 -0.67 -7.56
C ILE A 87 -9.24 -1.39 -6.40
N VAL A 88 -8.22 -0.79 -5.81
CA VAL A 88 -7.41 -1.39 -4.72
C VAL A 88 -7.34 -0.44 -3.52
N PRO A 89 -8.47 -0.09 -2.91
CA PRO A 89 -8.48 0.82 -1.77
C PRO A 89 -8.02 0.13 -0.48
N SER A 90 -7.77 0.94 0.53
CA SER A 90 -7.50 0.45 1.88
C SER A 90 -8.79 0.07 2.61
N ASP A 91 -8.64 -0.74 3.65
CA ASP A 91 -9.69 -1.31 4.49
C ASP A 91 -10.83 -0.35 4.87
N TYR A 92 -10.52 0.80 5.48
CA TYR A 92 -11.54 1.77 5.91
C TYR A 92 -12.33 2.38 4.74
N MET A 93 -11.68 2.54 3.59
CA MET A 93 -12.34 3.05 2.38
C MET A 93 -13.23 1.98 1.76
N ILE A 94 -12.80 0.71 1.78
CA ILE A 94 -13.64 -0.43 1.35
C ILE A 94 -14.92 -0.48 2.20
N ALA A 95 -14.80 -0.39 3.53
CA ALA A 95 -15.95 -0.36 4.42
C ALA A 95 -16.93 0.77 4.04
N ARG A 96 -16.42 1.95 3.73
CA ARG A 96 -17.22 3.10 3.28
C ARG A 96 -17.93 2.82 1.95
N LEU A 97 -17.19 2.26 0.98
CA LEU A 97 -17.76 1.94 -0.33
C LEU A 97 -18.85 0.87 -0.25
N ILE A 98 -18.70 -0.10 0.66
CA ILE A 98 -19.73 -1.12 0.93
C ILE A 98 -20.96 -0.46 1.57
N ASP A 99 -20.78 0.36 2.59
CA ASP A 99 -21.86 1.06 3.28
C ASP A 99 -22.66 1.98 2.34
N GLU A 100 -22.01 2.54 1.33
CA GLU A 100 -22.63 3.40 0.32
C GLU A 100 -23.12 2.62 -0.92
N ASP A 101 -23.11 1.29 -0.89
CA ASP A 101 -23.57 0.41 -1.96
C ASP A 101 -22.88 0.66 -3.32
N MET A 102 -21.57 0.85 -3.28
CA MET A 102 -20.76 1.21 -4.46
C MET A 102 -19.95 0.05 -5.04
N LEU A 103 -19.93 -1.11 -4.38
CA LEU A 103 -19.17 -2.29 -4.82
C LEU A 103 -20.09 -3.41 -5.31
N ALA A 104 -19.61 -4.16 -6.29
CA ALA A 104 -20.22 -5.41 -6.76
C ALA A 104 -19.79 -6.56 -5.85
N GLU A 105 -20.72 -7.48 -5.59
CA GLU A 105 -20.37 -8.77 -4.98
C GLU A 105 -19.52 -9.60 -5.96
N LEU A 106 -18.50 -10.27 -5.45
CA LEU A 106 -17.64 -11.15 -6.22
C LEU A 106 -18.22 -12.56 -6.27
N ASP A 107 -18.07 -13.23 -7.40
CA ASP A 107 -18.28 -14.66 -7.52
C ASP A 107 -16.93 -15.38 -7.30
N TYR A 108 -16.70 -15.84 -6.08
CA TYR A 108 -15.43 -16.49 -5.71
C TYR A 108 -15.19 -17.83 -6.43
N SER A 109 -16.19 -18.41 -7.08
CA SER A 109 -15.97 -19.55 -7.95
C SER A 109 -15.15 -19.20 -9.20
N HIS A 110 -15.15 -17.92 -9.59
CA HIS A 110 -14.29 -17.38 -10.65
C HIS A 110 -12.90 -16.93 -10.14
N ILE A 111 -12.69 -16.99 -8.83
CA ILE A 111 -11.45 -16.53 -8.17
C ILE A 111 -10.91 -17.66 -7.28
N PRO A 112 -10.53 -18.83 -7.85
CA PRO A 112 -10.07 -19.95 -7.06
C PRO A 112 -8.80 -19.64 -6.23
N ASN A 113 -7.98 -18.69 -6.65
CA ASN A 113 -6.81 -18.26 -5.89
C ASN A 113 -7.14 -17.53 -4.57
N PHE A 114 -8.41 -17.19 -4.33
CA PHE A 114 -8.84 -16.72 -3.01
C PHE A 114 -8.57 -17.74 -1.90
N ASP A 115 -8.56 -19.03 -2.22
CA ASP A 115 -8.22 -20.11 -1.26
C ASP A 115 -6.76 -20.02 -0.76
N LEU A 116 -5.89 -19.33 -1.49
CA LEU A 116 -4.50 -19.11 -1.09
C LEU A 116 -4.33 -17.96 -0.09
N ILE A 117 -5.34 -17.12 0.08
CA ILE A 117 -5.32 -16.05 1.07
C ILE A 117 -5.36 -16.66 2.46
N ALA A 118 -4.44 -16.24 3.34
CA ALA A 118 -4.40 -16.69 4.72
C ALA A 118 -5.66 -16.25 5.49
N ASP A 119 -6.14 -17.10 6.39
CA ASP A 119 -7.36 -16.84 7.16
C ASP A 119 -7.28 -15.57 8.01
N THR A 120 -6.07 -15.18 8.42
CA THR A 120 -5.80 -13.92 9.13
C THR A 120 -6.31 -12.69 8.38
N TYR A 121 -6.35 -12.71 7.06
CA TYR A 121 -6.76 -11.58 6.21
C TYR A 121 -8.16 -11.74 5.63
N LYS A 122 -8.89 -12.76 6.06
CA LYS A 122 -10.29 -13.01 5.71
C LYS A 122 -11.23 -12.56 6.82
N ASN A 123 -12.46 -12.26 6.47
CA ASN A 123 -13.51 -11.88 7.42
C ASN A 123 -13.14 -10.69 8.33
N LEU A 124 -12.32 -9.77 7.84
CA LEU A 124 -11.98 -8.56 8.57
C LEU A 124 -13.16 -7.58 8.62
N SER A 125 -13.12 -6.63 9.55
CA SER A 125 -14.24 -5.74 9.83
C SER A 125 -14.76 -4.94 8.63
N TYR A 126 -13.91 -4.69 7.64
CA TYR A 126 -14.31 -3.97 6.43
C TYR A 126 -15.14 -4.81 5.44
N ASP A 127 -15.01 -6.14 5.47
CA ASP A 127 -15.78 -7.09 4.63
C ASP A 127 -15.99 -8.41 5.39
N PRO A 128 -16.81 -8.41 6.46
CA PRO A 128 -16.84 -9.50 7.45
C PRO A 128 -17.34 -10.84 6.90
N GLU A 129 -18.05 -10.82 5.79
CA GLU A 129 -18.55 -12.04 5.13
C GLU A 129 -17.76 -12.42 3.87
N ASN A 130 -16.69 -11.72 3.54
CA ASN A 130 -15.92 -11.87 2.30
C ASN A 130 -16.81 -11.89 1.06
N ARG A 131 -17.57 -10.82 0.86
CA ARG A 131 -18.51 -10.71 -0.27
C ARG A 131 -17.97 -9.85 -1.42
N TYR A 132 -17.05 -8.93 -1.13
CA TYR A 132 -16.69 -7.84 -2.03
C TYR A 132 -15.21 -7.79 -2.39
N THR A 133 -14.33 -8.47 -1.65
CA THR A 133 -12.90 -8.18 -1.71
C THR A 133 -12.04 -9.43 -1.81
N VAL A 134 -10.86 -9.24 -2.43
CA VAL A 134 -9.73 -10.16 -2.33
C VAL A 134 -8.52 -9.36 -1.86
N PRO A 135 -7.92 -9.66 -0.70
CA PRO A 135 -6.74 -8.97 -0.21
C PRO A 135 -5.59 -8.94 -1.22
N TYR A 136 -4.95 -7.79 -1.33
CA TYR A 136 -3.86 -7.54 -2.27
C TYR A 136 -2.50 -7.48 -1.59
N THR A 137 -2.36 -6.61 -0.60
CA THR A 137 -1.18 -6.48 0.25
C THR A 137 -1.60 -6.14 1.67
N TRP A 138 -0.65 -6.29 2.59
CA TRP A 138 -0.77 -5.74 3.93
C TRP A 138 0.56 -5.13 4.37
N GLY A 139 0.52 -4.27 5.36
CA GLY A 139 1.71 -3.60 5.83
C GLY A 139 1.45 -2.75 7.07
N THR A 140 2.46 -2.01 7.46
CA THR A 140 2.46 -1.18 8.65
C THR A 140 2.92 0.23 8.34
N LEU A 141 2.46 1.17 9.16
CA LEU A 141 2.90 2.54 9.19
C LEU A 141 3.91 2.69 10.32
N GLY A 142 4.94 3.48 10.10
CA GLY A 142 5.94 3.72 11.13
C GLY A 142 6.77 4.96 10.87
N ILE A 143 7.92 5.04 11.52
CA ILE A 143 8.86 6.15 11.39
C ILE A 143 10.11 5.67 10.65
N ILE A 144 10.47 6.39 9.60
CA ILE A 144 11.74 6.25 8.88
C ILE A 144 12.66 7.34 9.40
N TYR A 145 13.90 7.00 9.73
CA TYR A 145 14.87 8.01 10.15
C TYR A 145 16.28 7.72 9.60
N ASN A 146 17.03 8.79 9.37
CA ASN A 146 18.41 8.70 8.92
C ASN A 146 19.34 8.59 10.12
N THR A 147 20.02 7.45 10.26
CA THR A 147 20.89 7.15 11.41
C THR A 147 22.13 8.04 11.50
N THR A 148 22.48 8.72 10.42
CA THR A 148 23.59 9.71 10.41
C THR A 148 23.16 11.09 10.88
N MET A 149 21.85 11.37 10.91
CA MET A 149 21.27 12.66 11.26
C MET A 149 20.57 12.65 12.62
N VAL A 150 20.29 11.49 13.16
CA VAL A 150 19.64 11.27 14.46
C VAL A 150 20.62 10.57 15.38
N SER A 151 20.91 11.16 16.53
CA SER A 151 21.98 10.69 17.46
C SER A 151 21.59 9.45 18.27
N GLN A 152 20.30 9.19 18.44
CA GLN A 152 19.76 8.05 19.19
C GLN A 152 18.67 7.35 18.39
N PRO A 153 18.50 6.03 18.52
CA PRO A 153 17.41 5.32 17.89
C PRO A 153 16.05 5.91 18.28
N ILE A 154 15.17 6.09 17.30
CA ILE A 154 13.80 6.54 17.53
C ILE A 154 12.96 5.35 17.97
N THR A 155 12.16 5.53 19.03
CA THR A 155 11.31 4.48 19.61
C THR A 155 9.85 4.93 19.82
N SER A 156 9.56 6.23 19.63
CA SER A 156 8.29 6.83 19.98
C SER A 156 7.80 7.79 18.89
N TRP A 157 6.49 7.89 18.75
CA TRP A 157 5.85 8.93 17.92
C TRP A 157 6.20 10.35 18.35
N SER A 158 6.71 10.55 19.58
CA SER A 158 7.18 11.86 20.07
C SER A 158 8.16 12.53 19.10
N ALA A 159 8.95 11.76 18.37
CA ALA A 159 9.91 12.27 17.40
C ALA A 159 9.26 13.11 16.27
N MET A 160 7.99 12.84 15.95
CA MET A 160 7.24 13.58 14.94
C MET A 160 6.78 14.97 15.40
N PHE A 161 6.94 15.28 16.69
CA PHE A 161 6.47 16.52 17.32
C PHE A 161 7.57 17.26 18.08
N ASP A 162 8.81 16.77 18.03
CA ASP A 162 9.92 17.25 18.85
C ASP A 162 10.62 18.44 18.18
N PRO A 163 10.65 19.62 18.86
CA PRO A 163 11.31 20.80 18.34
C PRO A 163 12.82 20.64 18.07
N GLN A 164 13.50 19.65 18.67
CA GLN A 164 14.90 19.38 18.38
C GLN A 164 15.15 19.02 16.91
N TYR A 165 14.13 18.50 16.22
CA TYR A 165 14.20 18.13 14.81
C TYR A 165 13.57 19.18 13.88
N ALA A 166 13.41 20.42 14.35
CA ALA A 166 12.77 21.48 13.56
C ALA A 166 13.36 21.60 12.15
N GLY A 167 12.47 21.60 11.14
CA GLY A 167 12.82 21.68 9.73
C GLY A 167 13.35 20.38 9.12
N GLN A 168 13.39 19.29 9.87
CA GLN A 168 13.94 18.00 9.45
C GLN A 168 12.94 16.83 9.45
N VAL A 169 11.69 17.11 9.76
CA VAL A 169 10.63 16.11 9.83
C VAL A 169 9.71 16.23 8.62
N LEU A 170 9.46 15.12 7.97
CA LEU A 170 8.44 15.00 6.92
C LEU A 170 7.19 14.37 7.51
N MET A 171 6.11 15.12 7.55
CA MET A 171 4.79 14.60 7.94
C MET A 171 4.09 14.06 6.70
N ILE A 172 3.34 12.98 6.86
CA ILE A 172 2.54 12.43 5.78
C ILE A 172 1.36 13.35 5.43
N ASN A 173 1.14 13.60 4.15
CA ASN A 173 0.04 14.43 3.67
C ASN A 173 -1.26 13.59 3.51
N ASN A 174 -1.67 13.01 4.61
CA ASN A 174 -2.89 12.21 4.74
C ASN A 174 -3.47 12.47 6.12
N SER A 175 -4.69 12.96 6.18
CA SER A 175 -5.32 13.39 7.44
C SER A 175 -5.47 12.25 8.45
N ARG A 176 -5.86 11.07 7.97
CA ARG A 176 -6.07 9.91 8.82
C ARG A 176 -4.78 9.45 9.48
N ASP A 177 -3.71 9.32 8.69
CA ASP A 177 -2.41 8.89 9.17
C ASP A 177 -1.72 9.94 10.05
N ALA A 178 -1.75 11.21 9.65
CA ALA A 178 -1.12 12.29 10.41
C ALA A 178 -1.76 12.45 11.81
N LEU A 179 -3.09 12.42 11.89
CA LEU A 179 -3.78 12.46 13.17
C LEU A 179 -3.58 11.18 13.97
N ALA A 180 -3.42 10.02 13.32
CA ALA A 180 -3.12 8.76 14.00
C ALA A 180 -1.81 8.85 14.80
N ALA A 181 -0.75 9.44 14.26
CA ALA A 181 0.51 9.64 14.98
C ALA A 181 0.30 10.43 16.27
N ALA A 182 -0.48 11.51 16.21
CA ALA A 182 -0.80 12.33 17.38
C ALA A 182 -1.69 11.59 18.39
N LEU A 183 -2.70 10.87 17.92
CA LEU A 183 -3.59 10.06 18.78
C LEU A 183 -2.81 8.98 19.52
N LEU A 184 -1.95 8.24 18.82
CA LEU A 184 -1.12 7.19 19.40
C LEU A 184 -0.14 7.75 20.45
N TYR A 185 0.51 8.86 20.15
CA TYR A 185 1.39 9.53 21.11
C TYR A 185 0.65 9.95 22.39
N LEU A 186 -0.61 10.38 22.25
CA LEU A 186 -1.46 10.75 23.38
C LEU A 186 -2.10 9.54 24.10
N GLY A 187 -1.91 8.32 23.59
CA GLY A 187 -2.48 7.10 24.16
C GLY A 187 -3.93 6.83 23.79
N TYR A 188 -4.41 7.41 22.70
CA TYR A 188 -5.77 7.23 22.19
C TYR A 188 -5.82 6.24 21.03
N SER A 189 -6.98 5.62 20.82
CA SER A 189 -7.23 4.80 19.64
C SER A 189 -7.21 5.63 18.35
N ILE A 190 -6.64 5.08 17.29
CA ILE A 190 -6.69 5.68 15.95
C ILE A 190 -8.10 5.69 15.34
N ASN A 191 -9.04 4.98 15.97
CA ASN A 191 -10.45 4.90 15.58
C ASN A 191 -11.37 5.67 16.52
N THR A 192 -10.81 6.54 17.36
CA THR A 192 -11.63 7.33 18.28
C THR A 192 -12.66 8.18 17.55
N THR A 193 -13.85 8.25 18.12
CA THR A 193 -14.94 9.17 17.71
C THR A 193 -15.15 10.31 18.71
N ASP A 194 -14.32 10.37 19.73
CA ASP A 194 -14.35 11.44 20.74
C ASP A 194 -13.76 12.73 20.17
N GLU A 195 -14.62 13.74 20.01
CA GLU A 195 -14.23 15.03 19.46
C GLU A 195 -13.11 15.69 20.27
N SER A 196 -13.13 15.55 21.61
CA SER A 196 -12.10 16.15 22.48
C SER A 196 -10.73 15.52 22.27
N GLN A 197 -10.66 14.21 22.05
CA GLN A 197 -9.41 13.50 21.73
C GLN A 197 -8.87 13.91 20.36
N LEU A 198 -9.74 14.05 19.37
CA LEU A 198 -9.37 14.50 18.03
C LEU A 198 -8.89 15.96 18.02
N GLU A 199 -9.54 16.85 18.77
CA GLU A 199 -9.10 18.25 18.92
C GLU A 199 -7.73 18.33 19.65
N GLU A 200 -7.49 17.48 20.65
CA GLU A 200 -6.21 17.40 21.35
C GLU A 200 -5.09 16.93 20.41
N ALA A 201 -5.36 15.88 19.61
CA ALA A 201 -4.43 15.39 18.60
C ALA A 201 -4.13 16.46 17.52
N PHE A 202 -5.15 17.15 17.07
CA PHE A 202 -5.01 18.27 16.14
C PHE A 202 -4.17 19.40 16.73
N ALA A 203 -4.41 19.77 18.00
CA ALA A 203 -3.63 20.82 18.66
C ALA A 203 -2.13 20.48 18.73
N LEU A 204 -1.80 19.24 19.02
CA LEU A 204 -0.42 18.75 19.01
C LEU A 204 0.23 18.87 17.63
N LEU A 205 -0.47 18.41 16.60
CA LEU A 205 -0.02 18.47 15.21
C LEU A 205 0.16 19.91 14.73
N LYS A 206 -0.80 20.77 15.04
CA LYS A 206 -0.76 22.20 14.70
C LYS A 206 0.39 22.93 15.41
N GLN A 207 0.60 22.65 16.68
CA GLN A 207 1.70 23.24 17.45
C GLN A 207 3.06 22.88 16.84
N ALA A 208 3.26 21.61 16.48
CA ALA A 208 4.48 21.17 15.81
C ALA A 208 4.66 21.87 14.46
N LYS A 209 3.60 21.99 13.65
CA LYS A 209 3.62 22.72 12.39
C LYS A 209 3.98 24.19 12.58
N ASP A 210 3.30 24.89 13.48
CA ASP A 210 3.50 26.32 13.74
C ASP A 210 4.89 26.60 14.33
N SER A 211 5.48 25.64 15.04
CA SER A 211 6.84 25.71 15.58
C SER A 211 7.92 25.37 14.54
N GLY A 212 7.54 25.07 13.30
CA GLY A 212 8.47 24.77 12.23
C GLY A 212 9.14 23.39 12.30
N VAL A 213 8.53 22.42 13.00
CA VAL A 213 9.05 21.05 13.07
C VAL A 213 9.05 20.41 11.70
N TYR A 214 7.96 20.55 10.94
CA TYR A 214 7.81 19.93 9.63
C TYR A 214 8.50 20.73 8.54
N GLN A 215 9.40 20.08 7.81
CA GLN A 215 9.97 20.60 6.58
C GLN A 215 8.90 20.67 5.49
N ALA A 216 8.09 19.61 5.39
CA ALA A 216 7.01 19.49 4.41
C ALA A 216 5.99 18.42 4.86
N PHE A 217 4.81 18.51 4.28
CA PHE A 217 3.82 17.42 4.24
C PHE A 217 3.96 16.74 2.87
N VAL A 218 4.19 15.42 2.87
CA VAL A 218 4.60 14.69 1.67
C VAL A 218 3.79 13.41 1.48
N MET A 219 3.73 12.96 0.24
CA MET A 219 3.40 11.61 -0.16
C MET A 219 4.64 11.05 -0.91
N ASP A 220 4.57 10.82 -2.20
CA ASP A 220 5.66 10.20 -2.96
C ASP A 220 6.98 11.00 -2.95
N GLU A 221 6.95 12.29 -2.66
CA GLU A 221 8.15 13.12 -2.49
C GLU A 221 9.06 12.63 -1.35
N VAL A 222 8.53 11.84 -0.42
CA VAL A 222 9.29 11.25 0.68
C VAL A 222 10.46 10.41 0.18
N PHE A 223 10.29 9.68 -0.92
CA PHE A 223 11.36 8.84 -1.49
C PHE A 223 12.60 9.68 -1.80
N GLN A 224 12.44 10.70 -2.62
CA GLN A 224 13.55 11.54 -3.02
C GLN A 224 14.21 12.27 -1.83
N LYS A 225 13.41 12.75 -0.90
CA LYS A 225 13.90 13.50 0.27
C LYS A 225 14.68 12.62 1.24
N MET A 226 14.17 11.42 1.56
CA MET A 226 14.85 10.51 2.49
C MET A 226 16.04 9.83 1.84
N GLU A 227 15.93 9.36 0.62
CA GLU A 227 17.05 8.77 -0.12
C GLU A 227 18.19 9.75 -0.31
N GLY A 228 17.88 11.02 -0.54
CA GLY A 228 18.85 12.09 -0.73
C GLY A 228 19.45 12.68 0.56
N GLY A 229 19.01 12.25 1.73
CA GLY A 229 19.48 12.80 3.01
C GLY A 229 19.03 14.23 3.29
N ASN A 230 17.91 14.67 2.70
CA ASN A 230 17.41 16.04 2.82
C ASN A 230 16.46 16.25 4.02
N ALA A 231 16.10 15.18 4.71
CA ALA A 231 15.35 15.20 5.95
C ALA A 231 15.84 14.09 6.88
N ALA A 232 15.66 14.27 8.19
CA ALA A 232 16.13 13.32 9.19
C ALA A 232 15.09 12.25 9.52
N ILE A 233 13.82 12.61 9.50
CA ILE A 233 12.70 11.78 10.00
C ILE A 233 11.52 11.93 9.04
N ALA A 234 10.85 10.80 8.79
CA ALA A 234 9.58 10.78 8.06
C ALA A 234 8.64 9.74 8.66
N MET A 235 7.35 10.02 8.63
CA MET A 235 6.31 9.04 8.88
C MET A 235 5.89 8.47 7.52
N TYR A 236 6.01 7.14 7.35
CA TYR A 236 5.60 6.49 6.10
C TYR A 236 5.46 4.97 6.25
N TYR A 237 5.19 4.28 5.15
CA TYR A 237 4.88 2.85 5.15
C TYR A 237 6.15 1.99 5.07
N ALA A 238 6.10 0.82 5.73
CA ALA A 238 7.23 -0.11 5.83
C ALA A 238 7.74 -0.58 4.46
N GLY A 239 6.86 -0.92 3.53
CA GLY A 239 7.25 -1.37 2.20
C GLY A 239 8.01 -0.30 1.41
N ASP A 240 7.56 0.93 1.49
CA ASP A 240 8.23 2.07 0.84
C ASP A 240 9.58 2.36 1.50
N TYR A 241 9.67 2.22 2.81
CA TYR A 241 10.96 2.29 3.51
C TYR A 241 11.97 1.27 2.93
N LEU A 242 11.55 0.03 2.74
CA LEU A 242 12.42 -1.01 2.19
C LEU A 242 12.89 -0.68 0.76
N THR A 243 12.06 -0.03 -0.03
CA THR A 243 12.47 0.52 -1.32
C THR A 243 13.49 1.65 -1.16
N MET A 244 13.29 2.56 -0.22
CA MET A 244 14.23 3.64 0.06
C MET A 244 15.57 3.11 0.58
N LEU A 245 15.55 2.05 1.39
CA LEU A 245 16.76 1.41 1.92
C LEU A 245 17.70 0.91 0.82
N GLU A 246 17.16 0.48 -0.31
CA GLU A 246 17.95 0.08 -1.47
C GLU A 246 18.82 1.23 -2.02
N ASN A 247 18.41 2.46 -1.82
CA ASN A 247 19.08 3.65 -2.34
C ASN A 247 19.81 4.47 -1.25
N ASN A 248 19.51 4.21 0.02
CA ASN A 248 20.20 4.84 1.15
C ASN A 248 20.22 3.88 2.36
N GLU A 249 21.34 3.21 2.55
CA GLU A 249 21.55 2.24 3.63
C GLU A 249 21.62 2.85 5.04
N ASP A 250 21.71 4.17 5.16
CA ASP A 250 21.70 4.88 6.44
C ASP A 250 20.29 5.00 7.05
N LEU A 251 19.26 4.64 6.31
CA LEU A 251 17.88 4.71 6.79
C LEU A 251 17.54 3.53 7.69
N ALA A 252 16.75 3.80 8.71
CA ALA A 252 16.17 2.81 9.61
C ALA A 252 14.65 3.02 9.72
N PHE A 253 13.94 1.98 10.15
CA PHE A 253 12.50 1.99 10.34
C PHE A 253 12.13 1.45 11.72
N VAL A 254 11.12 2.04 12.34
CA VAL A 254 10.58 1.59 13.61
C VAL A 254 9.05 1.67 13.63
N ILE A 255 8.43 0.65 14.21
CA ILE A 255 7.04 0.75 14.67
C ILE A 255 7.12 1.22 16.12
N PRO A 256 6.66 2.46 16.44
CA PRO A 256 6.81 3.03 17.77
C PRO A 256 6.18 2.20 18.89
N GLU A 257 6.66 2.38 20.09
CA GLU A 257 6.23 1.63 21.27
C GLU A 257 4.77 1.85 21.64
N GLU A 258 4.19 3.00 21.29
CA GLU A 258 2.77 3.30 21.48
C GLU A 258 1.86 2.52 20.54
N GLY A 259 2.44 1.81 19.57
CA GLY A 259 1.70 1.12 18.52
C GLY A 259 1.65 1.90 17.23
N SER A 260 0.91 1.38 16.26
CA SER A 260 0.75 2.00 14.95
C SER A 260 -0.51 1.50 14.24
N ASN A 261 -0.67 1.89 13.00
CA ASN A 261 -1.63 1.31 12.07
C ASN A 261 -0.98 0.13 11.34
N TRP A 262 -1.69 -0.99 11.26
CA TRP A 262 -1.47 -1.98 10.21
C TRP A 262 -2.68 -1.93 9.25
N PHE A 263 -2.49 -2.22 7.99
CA PHE A 263 -3.53 -2.07 6.98
C PHE A 263 -3.55 -3.25 6.02
N VAL A 264 -4.71 -3.47 5.42
CA VAL A 264 -4.92 -4.36 4.30
C VAL A 264 -5.50 -3.56 3.15
N ASP A 265 -4.83 -3.60 2.01
CA ASP A 265 -5.38 -3.11 0.76
C ASP A 265 -5.96 -4.30 -0.01
N ALA A 266 -7.14 -4.13 -0.56
CA ALA A 266 -7.82 -5.23 -1.22
C ALA A 266 -8.40 -4.82 -2.57
N MET A 267 -8.42 -5.78 -3.48
CA MET A 267 -9.03 -5.64 -4.78
C MET A 267 -10.54 -5.79 -4.66
N CYS A 268 -11.26 -4.87 -5.24
CA CYS A 268 -12.72 -4.92 -5.34
C CYS A 268 -13.20 -4.35 -6.67
N VAL A 269 -14.46 -4.58 -6.98
CA VAL A 269 -15.06 -4.22 -8.29
C VAL A 269 -16.16 -3.21 -8.07
N LEU A 270 -16.18 -2.13 -8.85
CA LEU A 270 -17.25 -1.13 -8.80
C LEU A 270 -18.57 -1.74 -9.28
N LYS A 271 -19.66 -1.35 -8.61
CA LYS A 271 -20.99 -1.91 -8.84
C LYS A 271 -21.47 -1.77 -10.29
N ASP A 272 -21.12 -0.68 -10.95
CA ASP A 272 -21.58 -0.34 -12.29
C ASP A 272 -20.66 -0.85 -13.41
N THR A 273 -19.71 -1.74 -13.08
CA THR A 273 -18.80 -2.31 -14.09
C THR A 273 -19.55 -2.97 -15.24
N GLN A 274 -19.02 -2.79 -16.45
CA GLN A 274 -19.47 -3.52 -17.65
C GLN A 274 -18.52 -4.68 -18.00
N HIS A 275 -17.48 -4.93 -17.15
CA HIS A 275 -16.42 -5.90 -17.42
C HIS A 275 -16.20 -6.83 -16.21
N MET A 276 -17.30 -7.33 -15.62
CA MET A 276 -17.22 -8.14 -14.39
C MET A 276 -16.38 -9.41 -14.58
N ALA A 277 -16.52 -10.10 -15.71
CA ALA A 277 -15.75 -11.31 -15.99
C ALA A 277 -14.24 -11.01 -16.07
N GLU A 278 -13.86 -9.96 -16.77
CA GLU A 278 -12.49 -9.53 -16.93
C GLU A 278 -11.91 -9.03 -15.60
N ALA A 279 -12.72 -8.37 -14.79
CA ALA A 279 -12.34 -7.93 -13.45
C ALA A 279 -12.01 -9.11 -12.54
N GLU A 280 -12.84 -10.14 -12.52
CA GLU A 280 -12.61 -11.35 -11.71
C GLU A 280 -11.41 -12.16 -12.23
N GLU A 281 -11.18 -12.21 -13.55
CA GLU A 281 -9.96 -12.82 -14.11
C GLU A 281 -8.69 -12.07 -13.68
N TRP A 282 -8.71 -10.74 -13.69
CA TRP A 282 -7.59 -9.92 -13.18
C TRP A 282 -7.32 -10.18 -11.71
N ILE A 283 -8.36 -10.15 -10.89
CA ILE A 283 -8.25 -10.40 -9.45
C ILE A 283 -7.66 -11.78 -9.17
N ASN A 284 -8.14 -12.80 -9.88
CA ASN A 284 -7.61 -14.16 -9.73
C ASN A 284 -6.14 -14.28 -10.13
N PHE A 285 -5.76 -13.64 -11.25
CA PHE A 285 -4.37 -13.62 -11.71
C PHE A 285 -3.44 -12.95 -10.68
N ILE A 286 -3.83 -11.79 -10.18
CA ILE A 286 -3.04 -11.07 -9.17
C ILE A 286 -2.98 -11.82 -7.84
N ALA A 287 -4.02 -12.56 -7.47
CA ALA A 287 -4.06 -13.36 -6.24
C ALA A 287 -3.22 -14.64 -6.29
N SER A 288 -2.68 -15.01 -7.44
CA SER A 288 -1.81 -16.18 -7.59
C SER A 288 -0.52 -16.05 -6.77
N THR A 289 0.07 -17.20 -6.42
CA THR A 289 1.36 -17.22 -5.71
C THR A 289 2.47 -16.55 -6.52
N ASP A 290 2.55 -16.85 -7.82
CA ASP A 290 3.58 -16.26 -8.68
C ASP A 290 3.47 -14.74 -8.80
N SER A 291 2.26 -14.21 -8.96
CA SER A 291 2.02 -12.75 -8.99
C SER A 291 2.38 -12.09 -7.66
N ASN A 292 2.03 -12.72 -6.54
CA ASN A 292 2.35 -12.21 -5.21
C ASN A 292 3.86 -12.21 -4.95
N LEU A 293 4.59 -13.26 -5.33
CA LEU A 293 6.05 -13.30 -5.22
C LEU A 293 6.71 -12.19 -6.04
N ALA A 294 6.28 -11.99 -7.28
CA ALA A 294 6.78 -10.92 -8.13
C ALA A 294 6.51 -9.53 -7.53
N ASN A 295 5.30 -9.31 -7.02
CA ASN A 295 4.96 -8.05 -6.35
C ASN A 295 5.77 -7.84 -5.07
N MET A 296 5.88 -8.82 -4.18
CA MET A 296 6.69 -8.71 -2.96
C MET A 296 8.13 -8.29 -3.28
N ASP A 297 8.74 -8.91 -4.28
CA ASP A 297 10.11 -8.59 -4.70
C ASP A 297 10.25 -7.20 -5.32
N TYR A 298 9.17 -6.67 -5.90
CA TYR A 298 9.19 -5.37 -6.57
C TYR A 298 8.80 -4.22 -5.64
N ILE A 299 7.71 -4.38 -4.87
CA ILE A 299 7.13 -3.30 -4.06
C ILE A 299 7.45 -3.40 -2.56
N TRP A 300 7.98 -4.54 -2.08
CA TRP A 300 8.32 -4.77 -0.67
C TRP A 300 7.13 -4.74 0.32
N TYR A 301 5.92 -4.91 -0.16
CA TYR A 301 4.76 -5.10 0.70
C TYR A 301 4.52 -6.57 0.96
N ALA A 302 4.08 -6.90 2.18
CA ALA A 302 3.75 -8.27 2.54
C ALA A 302 2.53 -8.77 1.77
N SER A 303 2.58 -10.05 1.42
CA SER A 303 1.48 -10.71 0.72
C SER A 303 0.48 -11.33 1.71
N PRO A 304 -0.81 -11.25 1.43
CA PRO A 304 -1.82 -12.04 2.13
C PRO A 304 -1.91 -13.50 1.65
N ASN A 305 -1.24 -13.83 0.53
CA ASN A 305 -1.13 -15.20 0.02
C ASN A 305 -0.14 -15.99 0.90
N ARG A 306 -0.63 -17.05 1.59
CA ARG A 306 0.18 -17.81 2.56
C ARG A 306 1.37 -18.50 1.92
N GLU A 307 1.21 -19.02 0.70
CA GLU A 307 2.31 -19.68 -0.01
C GLU A 307 3.39 -18.69 -0.43
N ALA A 308 3.00 -17.54 -0.96
CA ALA A 308 3.94 -16.52 -1.37
C ALA A 308 4.74 -15.97 -0.18
N LEU A 309 4.08 -15.71 0.94
CA LEU A 309 4.76 -15.22 2.15
C LEU A 309 5.79 -16.24 2.66
N GLU A 310 5.42 -17.52 2.69
CA GLU A 310 6.32 -18.60 3.11
C GLU A 310 7.49 -18.80 2.14
N GLN A 311 7.24 -18.75 0.85
CA GLN A 311 8.24 -19.01 -0.20
C GLN A 311 9.16 -17.81 -0.47
N TYR A 312 8.78 -16.61 -0.04
CA TYR A 312 9.48 -15.39 -0.46
C TYR A 312 10.97 -15.37 -0.13
N PRO A 313 11.45 -15.80 1.05
CA PRO A 313 12.91 -15.82 1.31
C PRO A 313 13.69 -16.65 0.29
N ALA A 314 13.20 -17.82 -0.09
CA ALA A 314 13.83 -18.67 -1.10
C ALA A 314 13.75 -18.06 -2.51
N TYR A 315 12.58 -17.51 -2.85
CA TYR A 315 12.38 -16.79 -4.11
C TYR A 315 13.31 -15.57 -4.22
N TYR A 316 13.44 -14.80 -3.13
CA TYR A 316 14.36 -13.66 -3.10
C TYR A 316 15.81 -14.07 -3.34
N ALA A 317 16.25 -15.16 -2.69
CA ALA A 317 17.61 -15.66 -2.83
C ALA A 317 17.91 -16.11 -4.28
N GLU A 318 16.96 -16.76 -4.94
CA GLU A 318 17.08 -17.17 -6.33
C GLU A 318 17.16 -15.99 -7.30
N VAL A 319 16.23 -15.02 -7.15
CA VAL A 319 16.10 -13.88 -8.08
C VAL A 319 17.21 -12.86 -7.89
N ASN A 320 17.65 -12.63 -6.65
CA ASN A 320 18.62 -11.59 -6.32
C ASN A 320 20.06 -12.12 -6.14
N GLU A 321 20.26 -13.44 -6.17
CA GLU A 321 21.55 -14.10 -5.94
C GLU A 321 22.19 -13.74 -4.59
N GLU A 322 21.35 -13.48 -3.59
CA GLU A 322 21.75 -13.18 -2.21
C GLU A 322 20.64 -13.59 -1.25
N GLU A 323 20.98 -13.95 -0.01
CA GLU A 323 19.99 -14.30 1.00
C GLU A 323 19.24 -13.04 1.48
N LEU A 324 17.96 -13.19 1.76
CA LEU A 324 17.14 -12.15 2.36
C LEU A 324 17.53 -11.98 3.84
N ASP A 325 17.87 -10.74 4.23
CA ASP A 325 18.14 -10.41 5.62
C ASP A 325 16.88 -10.64 6.46
N PRO A 326 16.95 -11.46 7.53
CA PRO A 326 15.81 -11.70 8.42
C PRO A 326 15.21 -10.43 9.03
N GLU A 327 16.03 -9.41 9.32
CA GLU A 327 15.55 -8.13 9.84
C GLU A 327 14.69 -7.38 8.79
N ILE A 328 15.10 -7.42 7.54
CA ILE A 328 14.32 -6.86 6.43
C ILE A 328 12.99 -7.60 6.26
N TYR A 329 13.02 -8.93 6.36
CA TYR A 329 11.79 -9.73 6.30
C TYR A 329 10.82 -9.38 7.42
N GLU A 330 11.31 -9.21 8.66
CA GLU A 330 10.48 -8.80 9.81
C GLU A 330 9.88 -7.39 9.66
N ILE A 331 10.58 -6.48 9.01
CA ILE A 331 10.04 -5.14 8.72
C ILE A 331 8.90 -5.25 7.71
N MET A 332 9.09 -6.06 6.65
CA MET A 332 8.07 -6.28 5.63
C MET A 332 6.83 -6.98 6.20
N ALA A 333 7.05 -8.04 6.98
CA ALA A 333 6.03 -8.91 7.56
C ALA A 333 6.26 -9.07 9.08
N PRO A 334 5.92 -8.06 9.88
CA PRO A 334 6.18 -8.10 11.32
C PRO A 334 5.44 -9.25 12.01
N PRO A 335 6.03 -9.80 13.11
CA PRO A 335 5.41 -10.88 13.86
C PRO A 335 4.14 -10.43 14.59
N ALA A 336 3.32 -11.41 14.98
CA ALA A 336 2.04 -11.18 15.64
C ALA A 336 2.15 -10.27 16.86
N GLU A 337 3.20 -10.42 17.68
CA GLU A 337 3.43 -9.59 18.88
C GLU A 337 3.56 -8.09 18.54
N THR A 338 4.13 -7.76 17.39
CA THR A 338 4.19 -6.38 16.93
C THR A 338 2.81 -5.91 16.48
N LEU A 339 2.07 -6.73 15.76
CA LEU A 339 0.73 -6.40 15.29
C LEU A 339 -0.30 -6.28 16.43
N ASP A 340 -0.10 -6.99 17.54
CA ASP A 340 -0.98 -6.92 18.73
C ASP A 340 -1.06 -5.51 19.34
N ARG A 341 -0.04 -4.67 19.14
CA ARG A 341 -0.07 -3.26 19.56
C ARG A 341 -0.50 -2.29 18.48
N CYS A 342 -0.87 -2.79 17.30
CA CYS A 342 -1.32 -2.00 16.16
C CYS A 342 -2.82 -2.14 15.97
N GLU A 343 -3.43 -1.11 15.40
CA GLU A 343 -4.86 -1.11 15.05
C GLU A 343 -5.04 -1.01 13.54
N ILE A 344 -6.11 -1.63 13.03
CA ILE A 344 -6.58 -1.40 11.68
C ILE A 344 -7.55 -0.20 11.68
N TYR A 345 -7.59 0.58 10.60
CA TYR A 345 -8.58 1.65 10.49
C TYR A 345 -9.98 1.10 10.27
N GLU A 346 -10.93 1.67 10.98
CA GLU A 346 -12.36 1.44 10.78
C GLU A 346 -12.98 2.58 9.96
N ASN A 347 -14.10 2.32 9.31
CA ASN A 347 -14.92 3.37 8.73
C ASN A 347 -15.55 4.17 9.85
N LEU A 348 -15.20 5.45 9.94
CA LEU A 348 -15.70 6.33 10.99
C LEU A 348 -17.11 6.84 10.67
N PRO A 349 -17.92 7.18 11.70
CA PRO A 349 -19.21 7.85 11.50
C PRO A 349 -19.06 9.14 10.68
N LYS A 350 -20.11 9.50 9.94
CA LYS A 350 -20.11 10.68 9.06
C LYS A 350 -19.73 11.98 9.77
N ASP A 351 -20.18 12.16 11.00
CA ASP A 351 -19.86 13.38 11.78
C ASP A 351 -18.38 13.41 12.15
N THR A 352 -17.79 12.27 12.47
CA THR A 352 -16.35 12.15 12.73
C THR A 352 -15.54 12.41 11.46
N LEU A 353 -15.96 11.88 10.30
CA LEU A 353 -15.32 12.16 9.02
C LEU A 353 -15.34 13.66 8.68
N ARG A 354 -16.48 14.34 8.91
CA ARG A 354 -16.58 15.79 8.74
C ARG A 354 -15.65 16.55 9.70
N LEU A 355 -15.47 16.04 10.91
CA LEU A 355 -14.52 16.63 11.87
C LEU A 355 -13.09 16.50 11.35
N TYR A 356 -12.69 15.34 10.84
CA TYR A 356 -11.38 15.17 10.18
C TYR A 356 -11.15 16.18 9.05
N ASP A 357 -12.14 16.35 8.17
CA ASP A 357 -12.06 17.33 7.07
C ASP A 357 -11.90 18.77 7.58
N ARG A 358 -12.66 19.15 8.62
CA ARG A 358 -12.53 20.48 9.25
C ARG A 358 -11.17 20.68 9.90
N LEU A 359 -10.68 19.69 10.64
CA LEU A 359 -9.37 19.76 11.29
C LEU A 359 -8.25 19.87 10.26
N TRP A 360 -8.30 19.08 9.20
CA TRP A 360 -7.30 19.12 8.12
C TRP A 360 -7.29 20.46 7.40
N THR A 361 -8.46 21.01 7.10
CA THR A 361 -8.60 22.35 6.52
C THR A 361 -8.03 23.42 7.46
N ARG A 362 -8.30 23.34 8.77
CA ARG A 362 -7.74 24.27 9.78
C ARG A 362 -6.22 24.15 9.89
N LEU A 363 -5.66 22.98 9.65
CA LEU A 363 -4.22 22.78 9.66
C LEU A 363 -3.55 23.56 8.51
N GLY A 364 -4.20 23.65 7.36
CA GLY A 364 -3.76 24.50 6.24
C GLY A 364 -2.56 23.92 5.51
N VAL A 365 -2.60 22.65 5.17
CA VAL A 365 -1.58 21.92 4.41
C VAL A 365 -2.12 21.47 3.05
#